data_15ac93bde6dca71f5c2808d1aaf7dcac
#
_entry.id   15ac93bde6dca71f5c2808d1aaf7dcac
#
_cell.length_a   1.000
_cell.length_b   1.000
_cell.length_c   1.000
_cell.angle_alpha   90.00
_cell.angle_beta   90.00
_cell.angle_gamma   90.00
#
_symmetry.space_group_name_H-M   'P 1'
#
loop_
_entity.id
_entity.type
_entity.pdbx_description
1 polymer ?
#
loop_
_entity_poly.entity_id
_entity_poly.type
_entity_poly.pdbx_seq_one_letter_code
_entity_poly.pdbx_strand_id
1 'polypeptide(L)'
;MPKYPKMEKEIFHAVMPGVICLTLFLWILIMPIHFVPSAHAKNYIKIGLLEEPKTLNIWLATDAWSSKVLSQIYQPLYIREPENLDLTPWLAAENPVYDAKALTYTVKIRPAKWSDGSELTSEDVAFTGHLIKILKVPRYLSSWEFIQKIETPDKRTVRFTLREPKAIFLSRTLTTPIIQKKCWEAILERVKGLEKPLLEVLKQKIVNPISSGPFVLKEWRRGAYVFLERNEHFFGRGQEIAGYHLGPHIDGIIFKFFGTSDAAVLALMKGSIDMFWWGLQEGYLADLEDHKNVKVITSEKSALYYVGFNLRKKPFNDIQFRKAVALITDKHFIVKRILQGYALQADSIVPSSNAFWHDPNVPKYGEGLTRDERIRKAHQLLKEGGYTWEEPPVNAEGEIVQGEELRLPDGSEMKRLTILTPPADYDPQRAMVGIMIQEWLKMLGIRVTSKPMPLGSHSTGENPPGF
;
A
#
# COMPACT_ATOMS: atom_id res chain seq x y z
N MET A 1 22.42 40.69 -44.99
CA MET A 1 21.94 42.10 -45.00
C MET A 1 20.96 42.23 -46.14
N PRO A 2 19.71 42.58 -45.84
CA PRO A 2 19.12 43.77 -46.44
C PRO A 2 18.46 44.66 -45.39
N LYS A 3 18.36 45.93 -45.77
CA LYS A 3 18.02 47.13 -45.00
C LYS A 3 16.52 47.26 -44.77
N TYR A 4 16.12 47.72 -43.57
CA TYR A 4 14.79 48.26 -43.32
C TYR A 4 14.72 49.76 -43.66
N PRO A 5 13.59 50.26 -44.23
CA PRO A 5 13.38 51.70 -44.37
C PRO A 5 12.68 52.30 -43.15
N LYS A 6 13.14 53.50 -42.78
CA LYS A 6 12.52 54.40 -41.79
C LYS A 6 11.19 54.93 -42.34
N MET A 7 10.18 54.98 -41.49
CA MET A 7 8.99 55.83 -41.72
C MET A 7 8.88 56.93 -40.67
N GLU A 8 8.65 58.12 -41.15
CA GLU A 8 8.57 59.38 -40.46
C GLU A 8 7.29 59.55 -39.63
N LYS A 9 7.41 60.39 -38.57
CA LYS A 9 6.30 60.81 -37.72
C LYS A 9 5.56 61.99 -38.40
N GLU A 10 4.26 61.83 -38.61
CA GLU A 10 3.37 62.97 -38.83
C GLU A 10 2.50 63.20 -37.55
N ILE A 11 2.56 64.43 -37.04
CA ILE A 11 1.81 64.93 -35.89
C ILE A 11 0.53 65.53 -36.45
N PHE A 12 -0.63 64.96 -36.11
CA PHE A 12 -1.92 65.63 -36.32
C PHE A 12 -2.47 66.10 -34.95
N HIS A 13 -2.47 67.45 -34.79
CA HIS A 13 -3.27 68.10 -33.74
C HIS A 13 -4.72 68.20 -34.19
N ALA A 14 -5.63 67.52 -33.47
CA ALA A 14 -7.05 67.82 -33.57
C ALA A 14 -7.61 68.19 -32.21
N VAL A 15 -8.08 69.39 -32.10
CA VAL A 15 -8.82 69.98 -30.98
C VAL A 15 -10.17 69.27 -30.87
N MET A 16 -10.51 68.72 -29.70
CA MET A 16 -11.86 68.25 -29.41
C MET A 16 -12.52 69.04 -28.30
N PRO A 17 -13.81 69.44 -28.45
CA PRO A 17 -14.53 70.18 -27.41
C PRO A 17 -15.05 69.21 -26.32
N GLY A 18 -14.98 69.71 -25.11
CA GLY A 18 -15.22 69.05 -23.84
C GLY A 18 -16.67 68.74 -23.47
N VAL A 19 -17.46 68.09 -24.33
CA VAL A 19 -18.87 67.76 -23.99
C VAL A 19 -19.16 66.22 -24.00
N ILE A 20 -18.27 65.41 -24.51
CA ILE A 20 -18.52 63.96 -24.59
C ILE A 20 -18.01 63.15 -23.35
N CYS A 21 -17.21 63.78 -22.50
CA CYS A 21 -16.64 63.08 -21.34
C CYS A 21 -17.59 62.91 -20.15
N LEU A 22 -18.68 63.72 -20.04
CA LEU A 22 -19.57 63.64 -18.88
C LEU A 22 -20.66 62.54 -18.97
N THR A 23 -21.02 62.12 -20.18
CA THR A 23 -22.05 61.06 -20.34
C THR A 23 -21.53 59.64 -20.24
N LEU A 24 -20.25 59.41 -20.47
CA LEU A 24 -19.62 58.09 -20.27
C LEU A 24 -19.35 57.77 -18.80
N PHE A 25 -19.16 58.79 -17.93
CA PHE A 25 -18.97 58.59 -16.49
C PHE A 25 -20.26 58.26 -15.71
N LEU A 26 -21.43 58.64 -16.24
CA LEU A 26 -22.72 58.35 -15.62
C LEU A 26 -23.25 56.93 -15.96
N TRP A 27 -22.79 56.32 -17.05
CA TRP A 27 -23.17 54.96 -17.44
C TRP A 27 -22.40 53.87 -16.66
N ILE A 28 -21.23 54.19 -16.07
CA ILE A 28 -20.45 53.27 -15.25
C ILE A 28 -21.02 53.12 -13.83
N LEU A 29 -21.84 54.07 -13.37
CA LEU A 29 -22.45 54.07 -12.05
C LEU A 29 -23.78 53.30 -11.93
N ILE A 30 -24.35 52.82 -13.04
CA ILE A 30 -25.65 52.10 -13.08
C ILE A 30 -25.50 50.68 -13.65
N MET A 31 -24.26 50.14 -13.82
CA MET A 31 -24.12 48.69 -14.02
C MET A 31 -24.52 48.00 -12.73
N PRO A 32 -25.52 47.07 -12.76
CA PRO A 32 -25.76 46.24 -11.62
C PRO A 32 -24.45 45.50 -11.35
N ILE A 33 -23.92 45.61 -10.12
CA ILE A 33 -22.83 44.79 -9.65
C ILE A 33 -23.33 43.35 -9.78
N HIS A 34 -23.04 42.74 -10.93
CA HIS A 34 -23.22 41.32 -11.06
C HIS A 34 -22.27 40.70 -10.03
N PHE A 35 -22.84 40.17 -8.98
CA PHE A 35 -22.15 39.37 -7.98
C PHE A 35 -21.55 38.18 -8.77
N VAL A 36 -20.34 38.38 -9.26
CA VAL A 36 -19.56 37.25 -9.80
C VAL A 36 -19.30 36.40 -8.55
N PRO A 37 -19.91 35.21 -8.47
CA PRO A 37 -19.63 34.35 -7.34
C PRO A 37 -18.12 34.16 -7.31
N SER A 38 -17.50 34.58 -6.21
CA SER A 38 -16.06 34.38 -6.00
C SER A 38 -15.78 32.92 -6.28
N ALA A 39 -15.09 32.62 -7.37
CA ALA A 39 -14.66 31.26 -7.64
C ALA A 39 -13.77 30.87 -6.49
N HIS A 40 -14.28 30.08 -5.56
CA HIS A 40 -13.50 29.52 -4.49
C HIS A 40 -12.32 28.79 -5.12
N ALA A 41 -11.10 29.25 -4.82
CA ALA A 41 -9.90 28.57 -5.28
C ALA A 41 -9.98 27.12 -4.79
N LYS A 42 -9.99 26.17 -5.74
CA LYS A 42 -10.08 24.75 -5.39
C LYS A 42 -8.88 24.33 -4.55
N ASN A 43 -9.14 23.67 -3.44
CA ASN A 43 -8.14 23.22 -2.49
C ASN A 43 -7.79 21.76 -2.78
N TYR A 44 -6.67 21.53 -3.47
CA TYR A 44 -6.14 20.21 -3.79
C TYR A 44 -4.92 19.91 -2.93
N ILE A 45 -4.86 18.67 -2.35
CA ILE A 45 -3.65 18.17 -1.73
C ILE A 45 -2.83 17.38 -2.76
N LYS A 46 -1.53 17.65 -2.83
CA LYS A 46 -0.58 16.96 -3.72
C LYS A 46 0.27 16.00 -2.90
N ILE A 47 0.16 14.71 -3.19
CA ILE A 47 0.84 13.66 -2.45
C ILE A 47 1.90 13.02 -3.35
N GLY A 48 3.14 12.99 -2.89
CA GLY A 48 4.23 12.31 -3.57
C GLY A 48 4.14 10.79 -3.40
N LEU A 49 4.28 10.05 -4.49
CA LEU A 49 4.44 8.60 -4.52
C LEU A 49 5.74 8.25 -5.23
N LEU A 50 6.42 7.18 -4.80
CA LEU A 50 7.65 6.73 -5.47
C LEU A 50 7.35 6.05 -6.80
N GLU A 51 6.29 5.28 -6.89
CA GLU A 51 5.91 4.57 -8.11
C GLU A 51 4.49 4.89 -8.54
N GLU A 52 4.25 4.76 -9.83
CA GLU A 52 2.93 4.81 -10.42
C GLU A 52 2.11 3.57 -10.03
N PRO A 53 0.80 3.70 -9.74
CA PRO A 53 -0.09 2.55 -9.63
C PRO A 53 -0.01 1.66 -10.87
N LYS A 54 0.17 0.35 -10.68
CA LYS A 54 0.22 -0.59 -11.82
C LYS A 54 -1.11 -0.66 -12.52
N THR A 55 -2.20 -0.58 -11.74
CA THR A 55 -3.56 -0.65 -12.26
C THR A 55 -4.54 0.05 -11.32
N LEU A 56 -5.63 0.56 -11.87
CA LEU A 56 -6.81 0.99 -11.11
C LEU A 56 -7.99 0.01 -11.27
N ASN A 57 -7.73 -1.19 -11.78
CA ASN A 57 -8.68 -2.28 -11.71
C ASN A 57 -8.63 -2.92 -10.32
N ILE A 58 -9.74 -2.83 -9.57
CA ILE A 58 -9.83 -3.30 -8.17
C ILE A 58 -9.52 -4.81 -8.02
N TRP A 59 -9.77 -5.61 -9.06
CA TRP A 59 -9.54 -7.06 -9.04
C TRP A 59 -8.08 -7.46 -9.24
N LEU A 60 -7.27 -6.54 -9.79
CA LEU A 60 -5.87 -6.74 -10.15
C LEU A 60 -4.88 -6.05 -9.22
N ALA A 61 -5.33 -5.03 -8.53
CA ALA A 61 -4.48 -4.22 -7.68
C ALA A 61 -3.89 -5.03 -6.53
N THR A 62 -2.62 -5.38 -6.62
CA THR A 62 -1.87 -6.09 -5.58
C THR A 62 -0.76 -5.25 -4.98
N ASP A 63 -0.35 -4.18 -5.66
CA ASP A 63 0.68 -3.27 -5.20
C ASP A 63 0.13 -2.17 -4.26
N ALA A 64 1.01 -1.60 -3.44
CA ALA A 64 0.65 -0.60 -2.43
C ALA A 64 0.11 0.69 -3.05
N TRP A 65 0.64 1.12 -4.19
CA TRP A 65 0.29 2.38 -4.84
C TRP A 65 -1.11 2.32 -5.45
N SER A 66 -1.41 1.24 -6.19
CA SER A 66 -2.77 0.96 -6.67
C SER A 66 -3.77 0.91 -5.52
N SER A 67 -3.43 0.21 -4.43
CA SER A 67 -4.30 0.07 -3.25
C SER A 67 -4.58 1.41 -2.57
N LYS A 68 -3.58 2.32 -2.48
CA LYS A 68 -3.76 3.66 -1.91
C LYS A 68 -4.77 4.51 -2.69
N VAL A 69 -4.65 4.50 -4.02
CA VAL A 69 -5.57 5.25 -4.89
C VAL A 69 -6.96 4.63 -4.84
N LEU A 70 -7.07 3.31 -4.96
CA LEU A 70 -8.34 2.59 -4.98
C LEU A 70 -9.10 2.66 -3.65
N SER A 71 -8.42 2.78 -2.51
CA SER A 71 -9.07 2.97 -1.20
C SER A 71 -9.80 4.31 -1.08
N GLN A 72 -9.47 5.30 -1.92
CA GLN A 72 -10.19 6.55 -2.00
C GLN A 72 -11.45 6.46 -2.87
N ILE A 73 -11.54 5.42 -3.72
CA ILE A 73 -12.60 5.22 -4.70
C ILE A 73 -13.64 4.20 -4.21
N TYR A 74 -13.20 3.05 -3.67
CA TYR A 74 -14.07 1.96 -3.27
C TYR A 74 -14.08 1.77 -1.76
N GLN A 75 -15.26 1.62 -1.18
CA GLN A 75 -15.43 1.46 0.26
C GLN A 75 -15.92 0.06 0.62
N PRO A 76 -15.48 -0.50 1.77
CA PRO A 76 -15.94 -1.76 2.30
C PRO A 76 -17.16 -1.56 3.24
N LEU A 77 -17.75 -2.68 3.69
CA LEU A 77 -18.78 -2.64 4.73
C LEU A 77 -18.22 -2.22 6.10
N TYR A 78 -17.03 -2.68 6.44
CA TYR A 78 -16.33 -2.35 7.68
C TYR A 78 -14.89 -1.94 7.36
N ILE A 79 -14.35 -1.04 8.16
CA ILE A 79 -12.94 -0.66 8.15
C ILE A 79 -12.25 -1.10 9.45
N ARG A 80 -10.94 -1.12 9.44
CA ARG A 80 -10.15 -1.22 10.67
C ARG A 80 -9.86 0.18 11.17
N GLU A 81 -10.16 0.40 12.45
CA GLU A 81 -9.78 1.64 13.09
C GLU A 81 -8.26 1.77 13.15
N PRO A 82 -7.69 2.95 12.85
CA PRO A 82 -6.23 3.12 12.82
C PRO A 82 -5.53 2.90 14.16
N GLU A 83 -6.18 3.23 15.29
CA GLU A 83 -5.55 3.21 16.61
C GLU A 83 -5.50 1.82 17.26
N ASN A 84 -6.60 1.06 17.20
CA ASN A 84 -6.75 -0.21 17.90
C ASN A 84 -6.94 -1.41 16.98
N LEU A 85 -7.08 -1.18 15.65
CA LEU A 85 -7.35 -2.17 14.62
C LEU A 85 -8.71 -2.87 14.74
N ASP A 86 -9.61 -2.37 15.55
CA ASP A 86 -10.97 -2.87 15.69
C ASP A 86 -11.77 -2.70 14.39
N LEU A 87 -12.75 -3.58 14.21
CA LEU A 87 -13.64 -3.50 13.05
C LEU A 87 -14.77 -2.53 13.35
N THR A 88 -14.79 -1.43 12.58
CA THR A 88 -15.77 -0.37 12.71
C THR A 88 -16.74 -0.39 11.54
N PRO A 89 -18.06 -0.32 11.78
CA PRO A 89 -19.06 -0.18 10.72
C PRO A 89 -18.77 1.05 9.86
N TRP A 90 -18.74 0.84 8.54
CA TRP A 90 -18.42 1.90 7.57
C TRP A 90 -19.55 2.11 6.56
N LEU A 91 -19.68 1.33 5.48
CA LEU A 91 -20.92 1.23 4.72
C LEU A 91 -22.00 0.47 5.49
N ALA A 92 -21.62 -0.42 6.40
CA ALA A 92 -22.54 -0.99 7.37
C ALA A 92 -23.00 0.10 8.35
N ALA A 93 -24.28 0.01 8.78
CA ALA A 93 -24.86 0.96 9.73
C ALA A 93 -24.51 0.62 11.18
N GLU A 94 -24.33 -0.67 11.48
CA GLU A 94 -24.12 -1.22 12.82
C GLU A 94 -23.28 -2.51 12.76
N ASN A 95 -22.91 -3.06 13.91
CA ASN A 95 -22.23 -4.35 13.98
C ASN A 95 -23.11 -5.47 13.41
N PRO A 96 -22.52 -6.51 12.80
CA PRO A 96 -23.28 -7.60 12.21
C PRO A 96 -23.96 -8.44 13.31
N VAL A 97 -25.19 -8.86 13.07
CA VAL A 97 -25.90 -9.80 13.95
C VAL A 97 -25.55 -11.22 13.53
N TYR A 98 -25.04 -12.03 14.46
CA TYR A 98 -24.64 -13.41 14.21
C TYR A 98 -25.61 -14.40 14.85
N ASP A 99 -26.16 -15.30 14.04
CA ASP A 99 -26.90 -16.48 14.50
C ASP A 99 -25.98 -17.71 14.37
N ALA A 100 -25.51 -18.20 15.53
CA ALA A 100 -24.59 -19.33 15.60
C ALA A 100 -25.23 -20.67 15.18
N LYS A 101 -26.56 -20.84 15.33
CA LYS A 101 -27.27 -22.07 14.94
C LYS A 101 -27.44 -22.14 13.41
N ALA A 102 -27.76 -21.03 12.80
CA ALA A 102 -27.92 -20.91 11.35
C ALA A 102 -26.61 -20.61 10.62
N LEU A 103 -25.51 -20.36 11.31
CA LEU A 103 -24.25 -19.87 10.77
C LEU A 103 -24.44 -18.64 9.88
N THR A 104 -25.28 -17.71 10.33
CA THR A 104 -25.75 -16.58 9.52
C THR A 104 -25.33 -15.25 10.12
N TYR A 105 -24.73 -14.40 9.30
CA TYR A 105 -24.47 -12.99 9.62
C TYR A 105 -25.45 -12.10 8.87
N THR A 106 -26.13 -11.21 9.59
CA THR A 106 -26.99 -10.18 9.02
C THR A 106 -26.31 -8.82 9.17
N VAL A 107 -26.13 -8.13 8.05
CA VAL A 107 -25.49 -6.81 7.98
C VAL A 107 -26.48 -5.81 7.43
N LYS A 108 -26.69 -4.70 8.15
CA LYS A 108 -27.46 -3.56 7.67
C LYS A 108 -26.56 -2.52 7.03
N ILE A 109 -26.96 -1.98 5.89
CA ILE A 109 -26.22 -0.98 5.12
C ILE A 109 -26.84 0.39 5.38
N ARG A 110 -26.01 1.39 5.68
CA ARG A 110 -26.46 2.77 5.81
C ARG A 110 -26.92 3.35 4.47
N PRO A 111 -27.76 4.41 4.47
CA PRO A 111 -28.04 5.16 3.25
C PRO A 111 -26.74 5.67 2.62
N ALA A 112 -26.45 5.22 1.40
CA ALA A 112 -25.27 5.60 0.65
C ALA A 112 -25.59 5.70 -0.84
N LYS A 113 -24.82 6.49 -1.57
CA LYS A 113 -24.93 6.64 -3.03
C LYS A 113 -23.58 6.39 -3.69
N TRP A 114 -23.64 5.94 -4.91
CA TRP A 114 -22.53 5.93 -5.83
C TRP A 114 -22.28 7.34 -6.38
N SER A 115 -21.10 7.56 -6.94
CA SER A 115 -20.72 8.86 -7.52
C SER A 115 -21.58 9.28 -8.72
N ASP A 116 -22.31 8.37 -9.35
CA ASP A 116 -23.30 8.67 -10.38
C ASP A 116 -24.68 9.05 -9.83
N GLY A 117 -24.82 9.16 -8.49
CA GLY A 117 -26.06 9.51 -7.79
C GLY A 117 -27.01 8.34 -7.53
N SER A 118 -26.76 7.16 -8.10
CA SER A 118 -27.58 5.96 -7.84
C SER A 118 -27.40 5.44 -6.41
N GLU A 119 -28.43 4.76 -5.87
CA GLU A 119 -28.36 4.16 -4.53
C GLU A 119 -27.34 3.00 -4.50
N LEU A 120 -26.54 2.94 -3.43
CA LEU A 120 -25.78 1.76 -3.06
C LEU A 120 -26.68 0.84 -2.25
N THR A 121 -26.84 -0.42 -2.67
CA THR A 121 -27.82 -1.35 -2.10
C THR A 121 -27.19 -2.68 -1.70
N SER A 122 -27.96 -3.51 -1.00
CA SER A 122 -27.61 -4.89 -0.66
C SER A 122 -27.27 -5.75 -1.89
N GLU A 123 -27.87 -5.42 -3.05
CA GLU A 123 -27.57 -6.12 -4.31
C GLU A 123 -26.14 -5.88 -4.79
N ASP A 124 -25.56 -4.69 -4.58
CA ASP A 124 -24.15 -4.40 -4.92
C ASP A 124 -23.22 -5.28 -4.08
N VAL A 125 -23.53 -5.47 -2.80
CA VAL A 125 -22.76 -6.35 -1.90
C VAL A 125 -22.86 -7.81 -2.33
N ALA A 126 -24.07 -8.30 -2.60
CA ALA A 126 -24.28 -9.68 -3.07
C ALA A 126 -23.58 -9.91 -4.42
N PHE A 127 -23.72 -8.98 -5.33
CA PHE A 127 -23.07 -9.03 -6.64
C PHE A 127 -21.55 -9.06 -6.52
N THR A 128 -20.96 -8.26 -5.64
CA THR A 128 -19.50 -8.26 -5.36
C THR A 128 -19.03 -9.67 -4.98
N GLY A 129 -19.73 -10.33 -4.06
CA GLY A 129 -19.42 -11.69 -3.65
C GLY A 129 -19.58 -12.73 -4.76
N HIS A 130 -20.65 -12.63 -5.55
CA HIS A 130 -20.87 -13.50 -6.69
C HIS A 130 -19.80 -13.35 -7.76
N LEU A 131 -19.41 -12.12 -8.10
CA LEU A 131 -18.37 -11.84 -9.07
C LEU A 131 -17.04 -12.43 -8.62
N ILE A 132 -16.62 -12.23 -7.36
CA ILE A 132 -15.39 -12.80 -6.80
C ILE A 132 -15.35 -14.32 -6.94
N LYS A 133 -16.47 -15.00 -6.65
CA LYS A 133 -16.57 -16.47 -6.72
C LYS A 133 -16.57 -16.98 -8.17
N ILE A 134 -17.31 -16.34 -9.07
CA ILE A 134 -17.40 -16.72 -10.49
C ILE A 134 -16.03 -16.53 -11.19
N LEU A 135 -15.41 -15.37 -10.98
CA LEU A 135 -14.11 -15.06 -11.60
C LEU A 135 -12.92 -15.70 -10.87
N LYS A 136 -13.15 -16.31 -9.71
CA LYS A 136 -12.11 -16.87 -8.82
C LYS A 136 -10.98 -15.88 -8.57
N VAL A 137 -11.34 -14.64 -8.20
CA VAL A 137 -10.39 -13.54 -8.01
C VAL A 137 -9.37 -13.91 -6.92
N PRO A 138 -8.09 -14.15 -7.22
CA PRO A 138 -7.12 -14.77 -6.29
C PRO A 138 -6.98 -14.01 -4.96
N ARG A 139 -6.99 -12.68 -5.02
CA ARG A 139 -6.84 -11.81 -3.85
C ARG A 139 -7.97 -11.98 -2.83
N TYR A 140 -9.18 -12.28 -3.28
CA TYR A 140 -10.39 -12.25 -2.45
C TYR A 140 -11.07 -13.61 -2.28
N LEU A 141 -10.78 -14.58 -3.16
CA LEU A 141 -11.50 -15.85 -3.23
C LEU A 141 -11.53 -16.58 -1.87
N SER A 142 -10.37 -16.74 -1.22
CA SER A 142 -10.25 -17.42 0.08
C SER A 142 -11.09 -16.78 1.19
N SER A 143 -11.45 -15.50 1.04
CA SER A 143 -12.30 -14.77 1.98
C SER A 143 -13.80 -14.86 1.67
N TRP A 144 -14.17 -15.41 0.50
CA TRP A 144 -15.56 -15.49 0.05
C TRP A 144 -16.03 -16.90 -0.30
N GLU A 145 -15.14 -17.86 -0.57
CA GLU A 145 -15.50 -19.21 -1.03
C GLU A 145 -16.30 -20.04 -0.01
N PHE A 146 -16.10 -19.78 1.30
CA PHE A 146 -16.80 -20.49 2.38
C PHE A 146 -18.23 -19.97 2.62
N ILE A 147 -18.64 -18.88 1.94
CA ILE A 147 -20.00 -18.38 2.01
C ILE A 147 -20.88 -19.30 1.14
N GLN A 148 -21.89 -19.91 1.77
CA GLN A 148 -22.83 -20.80 1.10
C GLN A 148 -23.87 -19.99 0.31
N LYS A 149 -24.48 -18.98 0.95
CA LYS A 149 -25.58 -18.18 0.40
C LYS A 149 -25.42 -16.71 0.77
N ILE A 150 -25.81 -15.83 -0.14
CA ILE A 150 -25.94 -14.40 0.10
C ILE A 150 -27.36 -14.01 -0.30
N GLU A 151 -28.12 -13.43 0.63
CA GLU A 151 -29.50 -13.01 0.45
C GLU A 151 -29.60 -11.49 0.66
N THR A 152 -30.51 -10.88 -0.06
CA THR A 152 -30.83 -9.45 0.01
C THR A 152 -32.31 -9.29 0.32
N PRO A 153 -32.72 -9.49 1.60
CA PRO A 153 -34.13 -9.44 2.00
C PRO A 153 -34.81 -8.11 1.65
N ASP A 154 -34.04 -7.05 1.71
CA ASP A 154 -34.42 -5.70 1.29
C ASP A 154 -33.20 -4.91 0.79
N LYS A 155 -33.40 -3.69 0.31
CA LYS A 155 -32.33 -2.85 -0.27
C LYS A 155 -31.18 -2.54 0.69
N ARG A 156 -31.36 -2.73 2.00
CA ARG A 156 -30.38 -2.32 3.02
C ARG A 156 -29.94 -3.45 3.94
N THR A 157 -30.42 -4.66 3.70
CA THR A 157 -30.06 -5.83 4.51
C THR A 157 -29.42 -6.90 3.64
N VAL A 158 -28.22 -7.34 4.04
CA VAL A 158 -27.53 -8.49 3.45
C VAL A 158 -27.43 -9.58 4.51
N ARG A 159 -27.80 -10.79 4.15
CA ARG A 159 -27.64 -11.98 4.98
C ARG A 159 -26.67 -12.95 4.34
N PHE A 160 -25.62 -13.32 5.09
CA PHE A 160 -24.59 -14.27 4.66
C PHE A 160 -24.77 -15.56 5.46
N THR A 161 -24.98 -16.67 4.78
CA THR A 161 -24.96 -18.01 5.38
C THR A 161 -23.61 -18.65 5.08
N LEU A 162 -22.91 -19.09 6.13
CA LEU A 162 -21.60 -19.72 6.01
C LEU A 162 -21.75 -21.25 6.00
N ARG A 163 -20.80 -21.97 5.38
CA ARG A 163 -20.72 -23.44 5.41
C ARG A 163 -20.21 -23.95 6.75
N GLU A 164 -19.39 -23.15 7.41
CA GLU A 164 -18.76 -23.42 8.71
C GLU A 164 -18.39 -22.10 9.40
N PRO A 165 -18.21 -22.07 10.72
CA PRO A 165 -17.75 -20.87 11.41
C PRO A 165 -16.37 -20.45 10.90
N LYS A 166 -16.22 -19.18 10.49
CA LYS A 166 -14.97 -18.62 9.99
C LYS A 166 -14.67 -17.27 10.64
N ALA A 167 -13.65 -17.20 11.47
CA ALA A 167 -13.19 -15.96 12.11
C ALA A 167 -12.80 -14.89 11.07
N ILE A 168 -12.22 -15.30 9.93
CA ILE A 168 -11.82 -14.37 8.87
C ILE A 168 -13.01 -13.68 8.18
N PHE A 169 -14.26 -14.13 8.37
CA PHE A 169 -15.43 -13.48 7.78
C PHE A 169 -15.49 -12.00 8.15
N LEU A 170 -15.40 -11.67 9.42
CA LEU A 170 -15.41 -10.28 9.88
C LEU A 170 -14.24 -9.48 9.35
N SER A 171 -13.02 -10.02 9.49
CA SER A 171 -11.79 -9.29 9.26
C SER A 171 -11.31 -9.25 7.80
N ARG A 172 -11.86 -10.09 6.92
CA ARG A 172 -11.48 -10.17 5.50
C ARG A 172 -12.66 -10.00 4.56
N THR A 173 -13.77 -10.73 4.79
CA THR A 173 -14.94 -10.64 3.90
C THR A 173 -15.59 -9.27 4.00
N LEU A 174 -15.89 -8.82 5.22
CA LEU A 174 -16.59 -7.55 5.43
C LEU A 174 -15.71 -6.32 5.17
N THR A 175 -14.39 -6.48 5.07
CA THR A 175 -13.46 -5.41 4.67
C THR A 175 -13.12 -5.43 3.18
N THR A 176 -13.77 -6.29 2.39
CA THR A 176 -13.63 -6.27 0.93
C THR A 176 -14.35 -5.05 0.35
N PRO A 177 -13.69 -4.28 -0.54
CA PRO A 177 -14.33 -3.16 -1.22
C PRO A 177 -15.54 -3.60 -2.05
N ILE A 178 -16.63 -2.84 -1.97
CA ILE A 178 -17.87 -3.12 -2.70
C ILE A 178 -17.83 -2.40 -4.05
N ILE A 179 -18.34 -3.06 -5.10
CA ILE A 179 -18.45 -2.51 -6.45
C ILE A 179 -19.92 -2.31 -6.83
N GLN A 180 -20.18 -1.40 -7.76
CA GLN A 180 -21.52 -1.18 -8.29
C GLN A 180 -21.93 -2.31 -9.24
N LYS A 181 -23.03 -2.99 -8.94
CA LYS A 181 -23.59 -4.07 -9.77
C LYS A 181 -23.82 -3.60 -11.22
N LYS A 182 -24.50 -2.48 -11.41
CA LYS A 182 -24.86 -1.92 -12.71
C LYS A 182 -23.66 -1.78 -13.67
N CYS A 183 -22.50 -1.39 -13.17
CA CYS A 183 -21.29 -1.24 -13.99
C CYS A 183 -20.66 -2.57 -14.38
N TRP A 184 -20.68 -3.54 -13.47
CA TRP A 184 -19.93 -4.78 -13.63
C TRP A 184 -20.74 -5.96 -14.17
N GLU A 185 -22.08 -5.91 -14.06
CA GLU A 185 -22.96 -6.99 -14.49
C GLU A 185 -22.80 -7.29 -15.98
N ALA A 186 -22.82 -6.27 -16.84
CA ALA A 186 -22.63 -6.45 -18.27
C ALA A 186 -21.24 -7.01 -18.64
N ILE A 187 -20.20 -6.67 -17.86
CA ILE A 187 -18.86 -7.21 -18.04
C ILE A 187 -18.84 -8.69 -17.64
N LEU A 188 -19.39 -9.03 -16.47
CA LEU A 188 -19.45 -10.39 -15.97
C LEU A 188 -20.21 -11.31 -16.93
N GLU A 189 -21.38 -10.88 -17.42
CA GLU A 189 -22.20 -11.66 -18.36
C GLU A 189 -21.43 -12.02 -19.65
N ARG A 190 -20.60 -11.11 -20.17
CA ARG A 190 -19.79 -11.37 -21.37
C ARG A 190 -18.66 -12.36 -21.13
N VAL A 191 -18.11 -12.45 -19.91
CA VAL A 191 -16.88 -13.21 -19.65
C VAL A 191 -17.11 -14.51 -18.87
N LYS A 192 -18.21 -14.65 -18.11
CA LYS A 192 -18.44 -15.78 -17.19
C LYS A 192 -18.39 -17.18 -17.83
N GLY A 193 -18.74 -17.27 -19.12
CA GLY A 193 -18.74 -18.50 -19.90
C GLY A 193 -17.42 -18.80 -20.64
N LEU A 194 -16.43 -17.92 -20.55
CA LEU A 194 -15.15 -18.09 -21.24
C LEU A 194 -14.21 -19.01 -20.45
N GLU A 195 -13.24 -19.60 -21.12
CA GLU A 195 -12.26 -20.52 -20.49
C GLU A 195 -11.48 -19.83 -19.36
N LYS A 196 -11.12 -18.56 -19.56
CA LYS A 196 -10.33 -17.77 -18.61
C LYS A 196 -11.01 -16.42 -18.33
N PRO A 197 -12.18 -16.41 -17.67
CA PRO A 197 -13.01 -15.21 -17.54
C PRO A 197 -12.28 -14.06 -16.84
N LEU A 198 -11.46 -14.34 -15.83
CA LEU A 198 -10.67 -13.32 -15.15
C LEU A 198 -9.71 -12.61 -16.12
N LEU A 199 -9.01 -13.33 -16.98
CA LEU A 199 -8.09 -12.72 -17.96
C LEU A 199 -8.81 -11.79 -18.93
N GLU A 200 -10.05 -12.11 -19.28
CA GLU A 200 -10.86 -11.25 -20.16
C GLU A 200 -11.33 -9.98 -19.43
N VAL A 201 -11.66 -10.08 -18.14
CA VAL A 201 -11.90 -8.88 -17.31
C VAL A 201 -10.64 -8.00 -17.21
N LEU A 202 -9.44 -8.61 -17.19
CA LEU A 202 -8.17 -7.91 -17.14
C LEU A 202 -7.92 -7.04 -18.38
N LYS A 203 -8.41 -7.48 -19.54
CA LYS A 203 -8.32 -6.73 -20.80
C LYS A 203 -9.27 -5.53 -20.86
N GLN A 204 -10.27 -5.48 -19.98
CA GLN A 204 -11.23 -4.35 -19.93
C GLN A 204 -10.54 -3.11 -19.37
N LYS A 205 -10.49 -2.06 -20.17
CA LYS A 205 -10.08 -0.74 -19.68
C LYS A 205 -11.22 -0.14 -18.87
N ILE A 206 -11.06 -0.10 -17.55
CA ILE A 206 -11.99 0.63 -16.67
C ILE A 206 -11.55 2.09 -16.71
N VAL A 207 -12.22 2.86 -17.56
CA VAL A 207 -11.82 4.25 -17.83
C VAL A 207 -12.25 5.17 -16.69
N ASN A 208 -13.45 4.96 -16.12
CA ASN A 208 -13.98 5.76 -15.01
C ASN A 208 -14.65 4.84 -13.99
N PRO A 209 -13.96 4.43 -12.93
CA PRO A 209 -14.57 3.64 -11.87
C PRO A 209 -15.63 4.46 -11.15
N ILE A 210 -16.86 3.93 -11.05
CA ILE A 210 -17.91 4.53 -10.24
C ILE A 210 -17.55 4.33 -8.77
N SER A 211 -17.51 5.42 -8.01
CA SER A 211 -16.97 5.48 -6.66
C SER A 211 -18.07 5.40 -5.61
N SER A 212 -17.81 4.67 -4.52
CA SER A 212 -18.51 4.77 -3.24
C SER A 212 -17.73 5.57 -2.20
N GLY A 213 -16.50 5.94 -2.52
CA GLY A 213 -15.56 6.60 -1.64
C GLY A 213 -15.62 8.13 -1.67
N PRO A 214 -14.75 8.78 -0.87
CA PRO A 214 -14.71 10.24 -0.77
C PRO A 214 -14.27 10.94 -2.05
N PHE A 215 -13.63 10.24 -2.97
CA PHE A 215 -13.15 10.82 -4.22
C PHE A 215 -13.51 9.96 -5.44
N VAL A 216 -13.53 10.61 -6.61
CA VAL A 216 -13.74 9.99 -7.93
C VAL A 216 -12.49 10.18 -8.79
N LEU A 217 -12.18 9.20 -9.63
CA LEU A 217 -11.09 9.33 -10.60
C LEU A 217 -11.46 10.38 -11.65
N LYS A 218 -10.68 11.44 -11.74
CA LYS A 218 -10.84 12.49 -12.74
C LYS A 218 -9.91 12.28 -13.92
N GLU A 219 -8.65 12.00 -13.65
CA GLU A 219 -7.62 11.82 -14.65
C GLU A 219 -6.51 10.89 -14.15
N TRP A 220 -6.00 10.07 -15.01
CA TRP A 220 -4.75 9.35 -14.83
C TRP A 220 -3.81 9.64 -15.99
N ARG A 221 -2.83 10.50 -15.74
CA ARG A 221 -1.76 10.80 -16.69
C ARG A 221 -0.57 9.90 -16.40
N ARG A 222 -0.40 8.88 -17.24
CA ARG A 222 0.67 7.89 -17.11
C ARG A 222 2.05 8.54 -16.97
N GLY A 223 2.84 8.03 -16.04
CA GLY A 223 4.19 8.53 -15.70
C GLY A 223 4.22 9.88 -14.99
N ALA A 224 3.07 10.52 -14.72
CA ALA A 224 3.02 11.84 -14.11
C ALA A 224 2.19 11.89 -12.81
N TYR A 225 0.87 11.62 -12.90
CA TYR A 225 -0.01 11.71 -11.73
C TYR A 225 -1.33 10.96 -11.90
N VAL A 226 -2.00 10.70 -10.77
CA VAL A 226 -3.44 10.41 -10.69
C VAL A 226 -4.13 11.58 -10.00
N PHE A 227 -5.17 12.10 -10.61
CA PHE A 227 -6.02 13.14 -10.04
C PHE A 227 -7.38 12.57 -9.65
N LEU A 228 -7.71 12.71 -8.38
CA LEU A 228 -9.01 12.38 -7.81
C LEU A 228 -9.73 13.68 -7.42
N GLU A 229 -10.98 13.84 -7.86
CA GLU A 229 -11.85 14.95 -7.51
C GLU A 229 -12.83 14.51 -6.40
N ARG A 230 -13.29 15.43 -5.55
CA ARG A 230 -14.23 15.14 -4.46
C ARG A 230 -15.51 14.49 -4.99
N ASN A 231 -15.98 13.47 -4.29
CA ASN A 231 -17.27 12.84 -4.53
C ASN A 231 -18.37 13.57 -3.73
N GLU A 232 -19.23 14.31 -4.41
CA GLU A 232 -20.32 15.05 -3.76
C GLU A 232 -21.39 14.12 -3.15
N HIS A 233 -21.43 12.84 -3.56
CA HIS A 233 -22.37 11.83 -3.06
C HIS A 233 -21.80 10.93 -1.96
N PHE A 234 -20.58 11.21 -1.48
CA PHE A 234 -19.98 10.39 -0.42
C PHE A 234 -20.82 10.40 0.86
N PHE A 235 -21.20 9.22 1.33
CA PHE A 235 -22.09 9.06 2.48
C PHE A 235 -21.54 9.64 3.79
N GLY A 236 -20.21 9.67 3.94
CA GLY A 236 -19.54 10.15 5.15
C GLY A 236 -19.46 11.66 5.26
N ARG A 237 -19.80 12.41 4.21
CA ARG A 237 -19.65 13.87 4.20
C ARG A 237 -20.47 14.53 5.30
N GLY A 238 -19.79 15.20 6.25
CA GLY A 238 -20.39 15.85 7.40
C GLY A 238 -20.93 14.90 8.46
N GLN A 239 -20.64 13.60 8.36
CA GLN A 239 -20.99 12.61 9.39
C GLN A 239 -19.84 12.46 10.39
N GLU A 240 -20.21 12.04 11.60
CA GLU A 240 -19.25 11.54 12.59
C GLU A 240 -19.34 10.01 12.68
N ILE A 241 -18.21 9.34 12.45
CA ILE A 241 -18.11 7.87 12.55
C ILE A 241 -16.85 7.56 13.35
N ALA A 242 -16.97 6.74 14.39
CA ALA A 242 -15.87 6.34 15.27
C ALA A 242 -15.09 7.55 15.87
N GLY A 243 -15.78 8.63 16.19
CA GLY A 243 -15.18 9.86 16.73
C GLY A 243 -14.50 10.76 15.71
N TYR A 244 -14.54 10.42 14.41
CA TYR A 244 -13.96 11.23 13.34
C TYR A 244 -15.03 12.00 12.58
N HIS A 245 -14.84 13.31 12.43
CA HIS A 245 -15.62 14.13 11.51
C HIS A 245 -15.15 13.85 10.07
N LEU A 246 -16.01 13.23 9.28
CA LEU A 246 -15.63 12.78 7.95
C LEU A 246 -15.75 13.90 6.91
N GLY A 247 -14.70 13.98 6.04
CA GLY A 247 -14.68 14.84 4.86
C GLY A 247 -15.40 14.22 3.65
N PRO A 248 -14.86 14.50 2.44
CA PRO A 248 -13.61 15.21 2.18
C PRO A 248 -13.71 16.73 2.47
N HIS A 249 -12.73 17.28 3.20
CA HIS A 249 -12.62 18.71 3.47
C HIS A 249 -11.84 19.47 2.39
N ILE A 250 -11.34 18.74 1.40
CA ILE A 250 -10.59 19.23 0.24
C ILE A 250 -11.33 18.91 -1.06
N ASP A 251 -11.02 19.60 -2.12
CA ASP A 251 -11.69 19.43 -3.42
C ASP A 251 -11.11 18.28 -4.25
N GLY A 252 -9.93 17.78 -3.87
CA GLY A 252 -9.33 16.61 -4.51
C GLY A 252 -7.91 16.30 -4.08
N ILE A 253 -7.40 15.19 -4.61
CA ILE A 253 -6.06 14.67 -4.34
C ILE A 253 -5.33 14.49 -5.66
N ILE A 254 -4.08 14.97 -5.73
CA ILE A 254 -3.18 14.73 -6.85
C ILE A 254 -2.02 13.86 -6.36
N PHE A 255 -2.00 12.59 -6.73
CA PHE A 255 -0.88 11.69 -6.49
C PHE A 255 0.16 11.88 -7.59
N LYS A 256 1.32 12.44 -7.27
CA LYS A 256 2.44 12.70 -8.20
C LYS A 256 3.52 11.64 -8.06
N PHE A 257 4.09 11.19 -9.18
CA PHE A 257 5.09 10.12 -9.20
C PHE A 257 6.50 10.68 -9.33
N PHE A 258 7.46 10.16 -8.54
CA PHE A 258 8.82 10.70 -8.46
C PHE A 258 9.91 9.69 -8.80
N GLY A 259 9.67 8.39 -8.70
CA GLY A 259 10.66 7.35 -8.95
C GLY A 259 11.72 7.20 -7.85
N THR A 260 12.17 8.28 -7.20
CA THR A 260 13.16 8.26 -6.12
C THR A 260 12.73 9.09 -4.92
N SER A 261 13.23 8.73 -3.72
CA SER A 261 12.98 9.50 -2.49
C SER A 261 13.57 10.90 -2.56
N ASP A 262 14.77 11.06 -3.15
CA ASP A 262 15.44 12.35 -3.31
C ASP A 262 14.59 13.37 -4.06
N ALA A 263 14.01 12.93 -5.19
CA ALA A 263 13.16 13.79 -6.01
C ALA A 263 11.87 14.18 -5.25
N ALA A 264 11.29 13.25 -4.49
CA ALA A 264 10.09 13.51 -3.70
C ALA A 264 10.36 14.45 -2.52
N VAL A 265 11.48 14.25 -1.78
CA VAL A 265 11.90 15.12 -0.68
C VAL A 265 12.19 16.54 -1.18
N LEU A 266 12.93 16.67 -2.29
CA LEU A 266 13.18 17.99 -2.90
C LEU A 266 11.89 18.67 -3.33
N ALA A 267 10.92 17.94 -3.88
CA ALA A 267 9.61 18.47 -4.25
C ALA A 267 8.81 18.92 -3.03
N LEU A 268 8.91 18.21 -1.90
CA LEU A 268 8.29 18.58 -0.63
C LEU A 268 8.90 19.88 -0.09
N MET A 269 10.22 19.96 0.00
CA MET A 269 10.93 21.17 0.47
C MET A 269 10.62 22.41 -0.38
N LYS A 270 10.43 22.22 -1.71
CA LYS A 270 10.03 23.30 -2.63
C LYS A 270 8.53 23.62 -2.63
N GLY A 271 7.71 22.91 -1.85
CA GLY A 271 6.25 23.07 -1.85
C GLY A 271 5.55 22.61 -3.14
N SER A 272 6.23 21.79 -3.96
CA SER A 272 5.63 21.22 -5.18
C SER A 272 4.70 20.05 -4.89
N ILE A 273 4.82 19.45 -3.71
CA ILE A 273 3.89 18.53 -3.06
C ILE A 273 3.66 18.96 -1.63
N ASP A 274 2.53 18.56 -1.07
CA ASP A 274 2.09 18.93 0.27
C ASP A 274 2.34 17.81 1.28
N MET A 275 2.53 16.56 0.81
CA MET A 275 2.72 15.39 1.64
C MET A 275 3.58 14.34 0.95
N PHE A 276 4.45 13.71 1.72
CA PHE A 276 5.21 12.53 1.34
C PHE A 276 5.34 11.63 2.57
N TRP A 277 4.84 10.38 2.52
CA TRP A 277 4.86 9.51 3.72
C TRP A 277 5.41 8.10 3.48
N TRP A 278 5.75 7.74 2.23
CA TRP A 278 6.25 6.42 1.91
C TRP A 278 7.61 6.48 1.27
N GLY A 279 8.58 5.78 1.88
CA GLY A 279 9.95 5.72 1.37
C GLY A 279 10.82 6.90 1.82
N LEU A 280 10.38 7.67 2.82
CA LEU A 280 11.24 8.62 3.49
C LEU A 280 12.34 7.85 4.24
N GLN A 281 13.58 8.18 3.92
CA GLN A 281 14.76 7.59 4.55
C GLN A 281 15.19 8.47 5.72
N GLU A 282 15.78 7.85 6.73
CA GLU A 282 16.19 8.53 7.95
C GLU A 282 17.23 9.62 7.70
N GLY A 283 18.05 9.47 6.64
CA GLY A 283 19.08 10.46 6.26
C GLY A 283 18.52 11.84 5.90
N TYR A 284 17.23 11.96 5.57
CA TYR A 284 16.61 13.25 5.28
C TYR A 284 15.96 13.91 6.51
N LEU A 285 15.84 13.20 7.64
CA LEU A 285 15.02 13.67 8.76
C LEU A 285 15.57 14.96 9.36
N ALA A 286 16.89 15.05 9.57
CA ALA A 286 17.51 16.27 10.11
C ALA A 286 17.22 17.48 9.22
N ASP A 287 17.40 17.37 7.92
CA ASP A 287 17.16 18.47 6.96
C ASP A 287 15.70 18.87 6.91
N LEU A 288 14.76 17.90 7.06
CA LEU A 288 13.34 18.13 7.03
C LEU A 288 12.82 18.72 8.35
N GLU A 289 13.37 18.30 9.50
CA GLU A 289 13.03 18.84 10.82
C GLU A 289 13.46 20.32 10.96
N ASP A 290 14.60 20.69 10.37
CA ASP A 290 15.09 22.06 10.33
C ASP A 290 14.37 22.94 9.29
N HIS A 291 13.57 22.33 8.39
CA HIS A 291 12.92 23.07 7.31
C HIS A 291 11.64 23.75 7.78
N LYS A 292 11.58 25.10 7.67
CA LYS A 292 10.52 25.97 8.22
C LYS A 292 9.08 25.61 7.81
N ASN A 293 8.90 25.02 6.62
CA ASN A 293 7.59 24.73 6.03
C ASN A 293 7.26 23.25 5.99
N VAL A 294 8.07 22.40 6.62
CA VAL A 294 7.86 20.96 6.67
C VAL A 294 7.66 20.52 8.11
N LYS A 295 6.69 19.67 8.36
CA LYS A 295 6.47 19.02 9.64
C LYS A 295 6.70 17.52 9.48
N VAL A 296 7.66 16.98 10.21
CA VAL A 296 7.87 15.53 10.32
C VAL A 296 6.90 14.98 11.37
N ILE A 297 6.17 13.91 11.00
CA ILE A 297 5.26 13.20 11.89
C ILE A 297 5.71 11.75 11.93
N THR A 298 6.01 11.24 13.12
CA THR A 298 6.41 9.86 13.36
C THR A 298 5.25 9.09 13.99
N SER A 299 4.98 7.89 13.48
CA SER A 299 3.97 6.98 14.03
C SER A 299 4.45 5.54 13.94
N GLU A 300 4.04 4.69 14.90
CA GLU A 300 4.25 3.26 14.80
C GLU A 300 3.40 2.67 13.67
N LYS A 301 4.03 1.78 12.91
CA LYS A 301 3.39 1.12 11.78
C LYS A 301 3.07 -0.32 12.13
N SER A 302 1.83 -0.74 11.95
CA SER A 302 1.42 -2.15 12.11
C SER A 302 1.88 -2.99 10.89
N ALA A 303 3.20 -3.03 10.69
CA ALA A 303 3.85 -3.78 9.62
C ALA A 303 5.22 -4.26 10.11
N LEU A 304 5.78 -5.27 9.44
CA LEU A 304 7.12 -5.75 9.74
C LEU A 304 7.91 -6.05 8.47
N TYR A 305 9.22 -5.93 8.56
CA TYR A 305 10.16 -6.51 7.60
C TYR A 305 10.62 -7.86 8.13
N TYR A 306 10.66 -8.87 7.26
CA TYR A 306 11.01 -10.23 7.63
C TYR A 306 11.82 -10.93 6.54
N VAL A 307 12.55 -11.96 6.93
CA VAL A 307 13.18 -12.92 6.01
C VAL A 307 12.26 -14.12 5.89
N GLY A 308 11.74 -14.38 4.70
CA GLY A 308 10.93 -15.55 4.38
C GLY A 308 11.77 -16.70 3.83
N PHE A 309 11.48 -17.94 4.26
CA PHE A 309 12.16 -19.14 3.80
C PHE A 309 11.24 -19.99 2.93
N ASN A 310 11.76 -20.50 1.81
CA ASN A 310 11.06 -21.50 1.01
C ASN A 310 11.21 -22.89 1.65
N LEU A 311 10.31 -23.25 2.54
CA LEU A 311 10.36 -24.51 3.31
C LEU A 311 10.27 -25.79 2.45
N ARG A 312 10.00 -25.67 1.15
CA ARG A 312 10.00 -26.83 0.23
C ARG A 312 11.39 -27.20 -0.26
N LYS A 313 12.41 -26.40 0.08
CA LYS A 313 13.81 -26.59 -0.38
C LYS A 313 14.75 -26.74 0.82
N LYS A 314 15.75 -27.64 0.67
CA LYS A 314 16.90 -27.70 1.58
C LYS A 314 17.78 -26.45 1.36
N PRO A 315 18.38 -25.90 2.44
CA PRO A 315 18.29 -26.29 3.85
C PRO A 315 17.11 -25.63 4.60
N PHE A 316 16.24 -24.87 3.94
CA PHE A 316 15.22 -24.03 4.59
C PHE A 316 14.11 -24.83 5.33
N ASN A 317 13.91 -26.11 4.95
CA ASN A 317 13.00 -27.02 5.64
C ASN A 317 13.54 -27.45 7.01
N ASP A 318 14.84 -27.32 7.26
CA ASP A 318 15.45 -27.63 8.56
C ASP A 318 15.30 -26.49 9.57
N ILE A 319 14.77 -26.80 10.74
CA ILE A 319 14.53 -25.81 11.79
C ILE A 319 15.85 -25.31 12.42
N GLN A 320 16.88 -26.17 12.53
CA GLN A 320 18.17 -25.78 13.11
C GLN A 320 18.86 -24.77 12.20
N PHE A 321 18.77 -24.96 10.89
CA PHE A 321 19.28 -23.99 9.92
C PHE A 321 18.58 -22.62 10.09
N ARG A 322 17.25 -22.59 10.16
CA ARG A 322 16.51 -21.34 10.34
C ARG A 322 16.81 -20.63 11.66
N LYS A 323 16.98 -21.41 12.74
CA LYS A 323 17.41 -20.88 14.06
C LYS A 323 18.82 -20.29 14.00
N ALA A 324 19.76 -20.95 13.30
CA ALA A 324 21.10 -20.44 13.11
C ALA A 324 21.10 -19.12 12.32
N VAL A 325 20.28 -19.03 11.26
CA VAL A 325 20.09 -17.75 10.51
C VAL A 325 19.51 -16.67 11.42
N ALA A 326 18.54 -16.99 12.28
CA ALA A 326 17.96 -16.02 13.22
C ALA A 326 18.98 -15.56 14.26
N LEU A 327 19.85 -16.44 14.75
CA LEU A 327 20.92 -16.11 15.71
C LEU A 327 21.98 -15.20 15.11
N ILE A 328 22.46 -15.53 13.88
CA ILE A 328 23.53 -14.75 13.25
C ILE A 328 23.05 -13.37 12.77
N THR A 329 21.75 -13.22 12.49
CA THR A 329 21.17 -11.94 12.08
C THR A 329 21.14 -10.96 13.26
N ASP A 330 21.97 -9.93 13.19
CA ASP A 330 22.03 -8.89 14.22
C ASP A 330 20.94 -7.85 14.04
N LYS A 331 19.76 -8.11 14.64
CA LYS A 331 18.62 -7.18 14.56
C LYS A 331 18.90 -5.85 15.28
N HIS A 332 19.71 -5.86 16.32
CA HIS A 332 20.11 -4.62 17.01
C HIS A 332 20.96 -3.73 16.10
N PHE A 333 21.94 -4.32 15.39
CA PHE A 333 22.74 -3.61 14.42
C PHE A 333 21.87 -3.02 13.29
N ILE A 334 20.93 -3.81 12.75
CA ILE A 334 19.98 -3.35 11.73
C ILE A 334 19.23 -2.12 12.22
N VAL A 335 18.57 -2.21 13.38
CA VAL A 335 17.78 -1.10 13.95
C VAL A 335 18.65 0.12 14.24
N LYS A 336 19.80 -0.04 14.86
CA LYS A 336 20.61 1.09 15.34
C LYS A 336 21.48 1.71 14.25
N ARG A 337 22.00 0.91 13.30
CA ARG A 337 22.99 1.38 12.32
C ARG A 337 22.41 1.58 10.93
N ILE A 338 21.52 0.71 10.47
CA ILE A 338 20.91 0.84 9.15
C ILE A 338 19.66 1.73 9.21
N LEU A 339 18.80 1.50 10.23
CA LEU A 339 17.53 2.21 10.39
C LEU A 339 17.61 3.36 11.40
N GLN A 340 18.80 3.71 11.88
CA GLN A 340 19.12 4.87 12.74
C GLN A 340 18.18 5.04 13.95
N GLY A 341 17.59 3.94 14.44
CA GLY A 341 16.65 3.93 15.56
C GLY A 341 15.18 4.13 15.16
N TYR A 342 14.86 4.33 13.90
CA TYR A 342 13.48 4.54 13.42
C TYR A 342 12.72 3.23 13.13
N ALA A 343 13.11 2.16 13.80
CA ALA A 343 12.38 0.89 13.77
C ALA A 343 12.45 0.20 15.11
N LEU A 344 11.50 -0.67 15.38
CA LEU A 344 11.48 -1.56 16.54
C LEU A 344 11.96 -2.95 16.13
N GLN A 345 12.75 -3.60 17.00
CA GLN A 345 13.13 -4.98 16.80
C GLN A 345 11.88 -5.88 16.93
N ALA A 346 11.65 -6.75 15.96
CA ALA A 346 10.56 -7.72 15.98
C ALA A 346 11.11 -9.15 16.21
N ASP A 347 10.51 -9.87 17.15
CA ASP A 347 10.79 -11.27 17.44
C ASP A 347 9.58 -12.17 17.11
N SER A 348 8.46 -11.57 16.75
CA SER A 348 7.22 -12.21 16.33
C SER A 348 6.79 -11.68 14.96
N ILE A 349 5.96 -12.46 14.25
CA ILE A 349 5.26 -12.00 13.05
C ILE A 349 4.12 -11.03 13.37
N VAL A 350 3.78 -10.86 14.66
CA VAL A 350 2.80 -9.89 15.14
C VAL A 350 3.56 -8.67 15.66
N PRO A 351 3.42 -7.49 15.03
CA PRO A 351 4.07 -6.27 15.50
C PRO A 351 3.59 -5.85 16.90
N SER A 352 4.45 -5.15 17.65
CA SER A 352 4.13 -4.64 19.00
C SER A 352 2.93 -3.69 19.02
N SER A 353 2.71 -2.95 17.94
CA SER A 353 1.54 -2.09 17.75
C SER A 353 0.19 -2.84 17.71
N ASN A 354 0.21 -4.17 17.51
CA ASN A 354 -0.97 -5.02 17.63
C ASN A 354 -1.01 -5.66 19.03
N ALA A 355 -1.22 -4.87 20.07
CA ALA A 355 -1.10 -5.25 21.46
C ALA A 355 -1.95 -6.46 21.85
N PHE A 356 -3.13 -6.65 21.24
CA PHE A 356 -4.04 -7.77 21.55
C PHE A 356 -3.45 -9.15 21.15
N TRP A 357 -2.74 -9.21 20.02
CA TRP A 357 -2.18 -10.46 19.48
C TRP A 357 -0.67 -10.58 19.70
N HIS A 358 -0.01 -9.52 20.16
CA HIS A 358 1.42 -9.54 20.41
C HIS A 358 1.77 -10.26 21.71
N ASP A 359 2.59 -11.32 21.60
CA ASP A 359 3.18 -11.97 22.76
C ASP A 359 4.63 -11.48 22.93
N PRO A 360 4.93 -10.71 24.00
CA PRO A 360 6.30 -10.25 24.28
C PRO A 360 7.25 -11.35 24.76
N ASN A 361 6.71 -12.55 25.12
CA ASN A 361 7.48 -13.65 25.69
C ASN A 361 7.96 -14.67 24.65
N VAL A 362 7.81 -14.37 23.34
CA VAL A 362 8.34 -15.22 22.28
C VAL A 362 9.88 -15.33 22.38
N PRO A 363 10.49 -16.47 21.95
CA PRO A 363 11.93 -16.63 21.94
C PRO A 363 12.64 -15.54 21.14
N LYS A 364 13.59 -14.85 21.77
CA LYS A 364 14.36 -13.75 21.19
C LYS A 364 15.75 -14.24 20.75
N TYR A 365 15.85 -14.69 19.53
CA TYR A 365 17.11 -15.21 19.00
C TYR A 365 18.15 -14.10 18.86
N GLY A 366 19.29 -14.29 19.53
CA GLY A 366 20.45 -13.41 19.47
C GLY A 366 20.33 -12.12 20.30
N GLU A 367 19.27 -11.90 21.08
CA GLU A 367 19.17 -10.73 21.97
C GLU A 367 20.31 -10.71 22.98
N GLY A 368 20.97 -9.55 23.15
CA GLY A 368 22.06 -9.36 24.11
C GLY A 368 23.37 -10.06 23.76
N LEU A 369 23.44 -10.84 22.68
CA LEU A 369 24.66 -11.56 22.31
C LEU A 369 25.60 -10.65 21.50
N THR A 370 26.89 -10.77 21.79
CA THR A 370 27.99 -10.24 20.96
C THR A 370 28.02 -10.98 19.61
N ARG A 371 28.76 -10.43 18.63
CA ARG A 371 29.00 -11.06 17.34
C ARG A 371 29.56 -12.49 17.50
N ASP A 372 30.57 -12.64 18.35
CA ASP A 372 31.26 -13.91 18.53
C ASP A 372 30.35 -14.95 19.20
N GLU A 373 29.57 -14.56 20.17
CA GLU A 373 28.58 -15.44 20.81
C GLU A 373 27.50 -15.89 19.83
N ARG A 374 27.05 -15.01 18.92
CA ARG A 374 26.12 -15.36 17.84
C ARG A 374 26.72 -16.43 16.93
N ILE A 375 27.97 -16.26 16.51
CA ILE A 375 28.68 -17.21 15.64
C ILE A 375 28.83 -18.56 16.35
N ARG A 376 29.30 -18.57 17.62
CA ARG A 376 29.45 -19.82 18.39
C ARG A 376 28.14 -20.57 18.55
N LYS A 377 27.07 -19.87 18.93
CA LYS A 377 25.75 -20.51 19.14
C LYS A 377 25.15 -21.00 17.80
N ALA A 378 25.29 -20.23 16.70
CA ALA A 378 24.86 -20.66 15.39
C ALA A 378 25.64 -21.88 14.88
N HIS A 379 26.96 -21.90 15.08
CA HIS A 379 27.82 -23.05 14.77
C HIS A 379 27.38 -24.29 15.54
N GLN A 380 27.17 -24.16 16.86
CA GLN A 380 26.69 -25.27 17.69
C GLN A 380 25.36 -25.85 17.19
N LEU A 381 24.37 -24.99 16.94
CA LEU A 381 23.06 -25.43 16.43
C LEU A 381 23.16 -26.17 15.10
N LEU A 382 23.97 -25.66 14.18
CA LEU A 382 24.19 -26.35 12.89
C LEU A 382 24.91 -27.68 13.09
N LYS A 383 25.92 -27.77 13.97
CA LYS A 383 26.60 -29.01 14.32
C LYS A 383 25.66 -30.04 14.95
N GLU A 384 24.79 -29.61 15.85
CA GLU A 384 23.73 -30.46 16.44
C GLU A 384 22.71 -30.93 15.40
N GLY A 385 22.47 -30.11 14.38
CA GLY A 385 21.64 -30.42 13.22
C GLY A 385 22.30 -31.35 12.20
N GLY A 386 23.56 -31.80 12.46
CA GLY A 386 24.30 -32.72 11.59
C GLY A 386 25.02 -32.04 10.43
N TYR A 387 25.11 -30.72 10.40
CA TYR A 387 25.90 -29.99 9.40
C TYR A 387 27.40 -30.11 9.66
N THR A 388 28.19 -30.16 8.62
CA THR A 388 29.64 -30.26 8.68
C THR A 388 30.29 -29.19 7.81
N TRP A 389 31.56 -28.92 7.99
CA TRP A 389 32.33 -27.91 7.26
C TRP A 389 33.63 -28.50 6.72
N GLU A 390 34.16 -27.89 5.70
CA GLU A 390 35.57 -28.05 5.36
C GLU A 390 36.43 -27.32 6.39
N GLU A 391 36.12 -26.04 6.68
CA GLU A 391 36.66 -25.28 7.80
C GLU A 391 35.52 -24.72 8.65
N PRO A 392 35.39 -25.15 9.94
CA PRO A 392 34.30 -24.63 10.80
C PRO A 392 34.54 -23.20 11.25
N PRO A 393 33.49 -22.42 11.52
CA PRO A 393 33.62 -21.00 11.94
C PRO A 393 34.19 -20.82 13.36
N VAL A 394 34.38 -21.91 14.10
CA VAL A 394 35.12 -21.99 15.37
C VAL A 394 36.15 -23.05 15.18
N ASN A 395 37.45 -22.67 15.18
CA ASN A 395 38.57 -23.59 15.00
C ASN A 395 38.81 -24.47 16.24
N ALA A 396 39.80 -25.36 16.19
CA ALA A 396 40.12 -26.28 17.29
C ALA A 396 40.60 -25.56 18.56
N GLU A 397 41.21 -24.40 18.43
CA GLU A 397 41.68 -23.52 19.49
C GLU A 397 40.51 -22.70 20.11
N GLY A 398 39.32 -22.77 19.53
CA GLY A 398 38.14 -22.03 19.98
C GLY A 398 38.07 -20.59 19.47
N GLU A 399 38.89 -20.20 18.50
CA GLU A 399 38.88 -18.89 17.92
C GLU A 399 37.82 -18.78 16.78
N ILE A 400 37.29 -17.58 16.59
CA ILE A 400 36.36 -17.29 15.50
C ILE A 400 37.15 -17.02 14.21
N VAL A 401 36.87 -17.84 13.22
CA VAL A 401 37.41 -17.71 11.85
C VAL A 401 36.24 -17.66 10.87
N GLN A 402 36.50 -17.30 9.63
CA GLN A 402 35.47 -17.46 8.60
C GLN A 402 35.33 -18.93 8.26
N GLY A 403 34.13 -19.50 8.44
CA GLY A 403 33.84 -20.87 8.05
C GLY A 403 33.87 -21.05 6.52
N GLU A 404 34.19 -22.25 6.08
CA GLU A 404 34.20 -22.60 4.64
C GLU A 404 33.40 -23.87 4.37
N GLU A 405 32.74 -23.90 3.22
CA GLU A 405 32.03 -25.06 2.64
C GLU A 405 31.13 -25.82 3.61
N LEU A 406 30.10 -25.14 4.14
CA LEU A 406 29.06 -25.80 4.93
C LEU A 406 28.37 -26.89 4.10
N ARG A 407 28.30 -28.13 4.63
CA ARG A 407 27.65 -29.29 4.02
C ARG A 407 26.35 -29.63 4.76
N LEU A 408 25.39 -30.16 4.00
CA LEU A 408 24.11 -30.61 4.56
C LEU A 408 24.29 -31.84 5.47
N PRO A 409 23.31 -32.18 6.33
CA PRO A 409 23.39 -33.33 7.23
C PRO A 409 23.54 -34.69 6.53
N ASP A 410 23.16 -34.77 5.25
CA ASP A 410 23.36 -35.96 4.42
C ASP A 410 24.77 -36.01 3.76
N GLY A 411 25.65 -35.07 4.12
CA GLY A 411 27.02 -34.98 3.59
C GLY A 411 27.10 -34.29 2.20
N SER A 412 25.98 -34.00 1.59
CA SER A 412 25.96 -33.33 0.28
C SER A 412 26.38 -31.89 0.36
N GLU A 413 26.96 -31.37 -0.72
CA GLU A 413 27.33 -29.97 -0.85
C GLU A 413 26.10 -29.07 -0.78
N MET A 414 26.17 -28.00 0.01
CA MET A 414 25.11 -27.01 0.05
C MET A 414 25.22 -26.07 -1.17
N LYS A 415 24.16 -26.02 -1.97
CA LYS A 415 24.08 -25.08 -3.08
C LYS A 415 24.15 -23.64 -2.60
N ARG A 416 24.69 -22.76 -3.46
CA ARG A 416 24.67 -21.31 -3.20
C ARG A 416 23.23 -20.84 -3.00
N LEU A 417 23.01 -20.12 -1.91
CA LEU A 417 21.70 -19.54 -1.58
C LEU A 417 21.57 -18.15 -2.20
N THR A 418 20.34 -17.72 -2.40
CA THR A 418 20.04 -16.36 -2.87
C THR A 418 19.08 -15.67 -1.92
N ILE A 419 19.44 -14.47 -1.47
CA ILE A 419 18.54 -13.56 -0.75
C ILE A 419 17.95 -12.60 -1.79
N LEU A 420 16.64 -12.62 -1.96
CA LEU A 420 15.94 -11.68 -2.83
C LEU A 420 15.60 -10.42 -2.05
N THR A 421 15.99 -9.27 -2.57
CA THR A 421 15.74 -7.96 -1.99
C THR A 421 15.05 -7.04 -2.99
N PRO A 422 14.35 -5.99 -2.57
CA PRO A 422 14.01 -4.89 -3.47
C PRO A 422 15.27 -4.25 -4.06
N PRO A 423 15.18 -3.60 -5.22
CA PRO A 423 16.26 -2.76 -5.74
C PRO A 423 16.59 -1.59 -4.79
N ALA A 424 17.85 -1.16 -4.77
CA ALA A 424 18.31 -0.12 -3.84
C ALA A 424 17.72 1.27 -4.13
N ASP A 425 17.34 1.55 -5.35
CA ASP A 425 16.64 2.79 -5.74
C ASP A 425 15.18 2.84 -5.23
N TYR A 426 14.59 1.67 -5.00
CA TYR A 426 13.24 1.55 -4.42
C TYR A 426 13.26 1.46 -2.89
N ASP A 427 14.12 0.61 -2.31
CA ASP A 427 14.24 0.42 -0.87
C ASP A 427 15.70 0.10 -0.50
N PRO A 428 16.53 1.13 -0.33
CA PRO A 428 17.95 0.98 -0.02
C PRO A 428 18.20 0.28 1.31
N GLN A 429 17.30 0.43 2.28
CA GLN A 429 17.43 -0.19 3.61
C GLN A 429 17.32 -1.71 3.52
N ARG A 430 16.26 -2.23 2.87
CA ARG A 430 16.13 -3.68 2.67
C ARG A 430 17.22 -4.26 1.78
N ALA A 431 17.68 -3.51 0.78
CA ALA A 431 18.81 -3.91 -0.04
C ALA A 431 20.09 -4.04 0.81
N MET A 432 20.37 -3.05 1.67
CA MET A 432 21.51 -3.06 2.59
C MET A 432 21.41 -4.20 3.61
N VAL A 433 20.24 -4.42 4.21
CA VAL A 433 19.99 -5.54 5.15
C VAL A 433 20.28 -6.88 4.46
N GLY A 434 19.86 -7.05 3.21
CA GLY A 434 20.17 -8.27 2.44
C GLY A 434 21.67 -8.53 2.28
N ILE A 435 22.45 -7.48 2.04
CA ILE A 435 23.93 -7.54 1.97
C ILE A 435 24.52 -7.89 3.34
N MET A 436 24.01 -7.28 4.42
CA MET A 436 24.52 -7.58 5.77
C MET A 436 24.23 -9.02 6.18
N ILE A 437 23.04 -9.54 5.89
CA ILE A 437 22.70 -10.96 6.14
C ILE A 437 23.61 -11.87 5.32
N GLN A 438 23.91 -11.52 4.07
CA GLN A 438 24.88 -12.24 3.23
C GLN A 438 26.22 -12.34 3.94
N GLU A 439 26.79 -11.22 4.42
CA GLU A 439 28.08 -11.20 5.08
C GLU A 439 28.09 -11.99 6.41
N TRP A 440 27.02 -11.92 7.19
CA TRP A 440 26.90 -12.72 8.42
C TRP A 440 26.80 -14.22 8.13
N LEU A 441 26.06 -14.63 7.09
CA LEU A 441 25.96 -16.04 6.70
C LEU A 441 27.28 -16.60 6.15
N LYS A 442 28.07 -15.78 5.46
CA LYS A 442 29.43 -16.16 5.02
C LYS A 442 30.34 -16.54 6.20
N MET A 443 30.19 -15.88 7.36
CA MET A 443 30.96 -16.27 8.56
C MET A 443 30.70 -17.70 9.00
N LEU A 444 29.52 -18.25 8.69
CA LEU A 444 29.17 -19.66 8.97
C LEU A 444 29.56 -20.65 7.84
N GLY A 445 30.31 -20.20 6.82
CA GLY A 445 30.67 -21.03 5.66
C GLY A 445 29.53 -21.20 4.65
N ILE A 446 28.46 -20.38 4.75
CA ILE A 446 27.31 -20.45 3.88
C ILE A 446 27.52 -19.59 2.63
N ARG A 447 27.55 -20.23 1.46
CA ARG A 447 27.64 -19.50 0.18
C ARG A 447 26.29 -18.87 -0.15
N VAL A 448 26.21 -17.53 -0.10
CA VAL A 448 24.99 -16.76 -0.32
C VAL A 448 25.25 -15.52 -1.15
N THR A 449 24.27 -15.08 -1.93
CA THR A 449 24.32 -13.86 -2.73
C THR A 449 23.03 -13.07 -2.54
N SER A 450 23.12 -11.79 -2.20
CA SER A 450 21.99 -10.87 -2.23
C SER A 450 21.74 -10.43 -3.67
N LYS A 451 20.50 -10.58 -4.14
CA LYS A 451 20.07 -10.27 -5.50
C LYS A 451 18.87 -9.35 -5.48
N PRO A 452 18.98 -8.13 -5.99
CA PRO A 452 17.84 -7.24 -6.13
C PRO A 452 16.86 -7.78 -7.18
N MET A 453 15.55 -7.70 -6.88
CA MET A 453 14.47 -8.07 -7.80
C MET A 453 13.33 -7.05 -7.73
N PRO A 454 12.78 -6.60 -8.87
CA PRO A 454 11.60 -5.74 -8.88
C PRO A 454 10.42 -6.40 -8.18
N LEU A 455 9.68 -5.65 -7.36
CA LEU A 455 8.54 -6.14 -6.56
C LEU A 455 7.42 -6.81 -7.39
N GLY A 456 7.34 -6.55 -8.68
CA GLY A 456 6.34 -7.13 -9.58
C GLY A 456 6.63 -8.53 -10.09
N SER A 457 7.88 -8.99 -10.02
CA SER A 457 8.28 -10.30 -10.55
C SER A 457 7.85 -11.48 -9.68
N HIS A 458 7.43 -11.23 -8.44
CA HIS A 458 6.93 -12.27 -7.53
C HIS A 458 5.51 -12.75 -7.82
N SER A 459 4.72 -12.00 -8.59
CA SER A 459 3.29 -12.27 -8.82
C SER A 459 2.97 -12.99 -10.13
N THR A 460 3.91 -13.13 -11.04
CA THR A 460 3.64 -13.66 -12.40
C THR A 460 3.75 -15.17 -12.51
N GLY A 461 4.12 -15.89 -11.44
CA GLY A 461 4.25 -17.36 -11.48
C GLY A 461 5.38 -17.89 -12.38
N GLU A 462 6.05 -17.02 -13.10
CA GLU A 462 7.25 -17.35 -13.84
C GLU A 462 8.42 -17.42 -12.84
N ASN A 463 8.69 -18.62 -12.36
CA ASN A 463 9.97 -18.88 -11.72
C ASN A 463 11.06 -18.59 -12.75
N PRO A 464 11.99 -17.67 -12.51
CA PRO A 464 13.18 -17.58 -13.34
C PRO A 464 13.86 -18.97 -13.32
N PRO A 465 14.39 -19.46 -14.44
CA PRO A 465 14.99 -20.78 -14.51
C PRO A 465 16.08 -20.92 -13.44
N GLY A 466 15.87 -21.84 -12.48
CA GLY A 466 16.81 -22.12 -11.39
C GLY A 466 16.36 -21.81 -9.95
N PHE A 467 15.12 -21.41 -9.70
CA PHE A 467 14.57 -21.18 -8.35
C PHE A 467 13.58 -22.22 -7.89
#